data_31eb093250ece7abf38e972a2237ba7e
#
_entry.id   31eb093250ece7abf38e972a2237ba7e
#
_cell.length_a   1.000
_cell.length_b   1.000
_cell.length_c   1.000
_cell.angle_alpha   90.00
_cell.angle_beta   90.00
_cell.angle_gamma   90.00
#
_symmetry.space_group_name_H-M   'P 1'
#
loop_
_entity.id
_entity.type
_entity.pdbx_description
1 polymer ?
#
loop_
_entity_poly.entity_id
_entity_poly.type
_entity_poly.pdbx_seq_one_letter_code
_entity_poly.pdbx_strand_id
1 'polypeptide(L)'
;VVLVESETTNTRVWLVRGDEVVAEARTAVGVRDTARDGTSQRFEAALGNLIAGVRREGEALPVPCRATLVMAAGMLTSSLGLREMEHVPAPAGVGELAARVERHTFSTVTDLPVLMVPGVRSGPIACERDLVGSTDVIRGEEIIALGLHLLDWLPAGGIVLSLGAHWKAIHVDRDGRITSSVTSLGGELIDVVTSQTVLAGSLPHEWPSSFDPQWIDAGVHESQRSGLGRALFCVRLLQQRVTSTADERLAFLMGAAIGNVMDTLLARRSFRPGTRVLVTGHPALAHAFAEQLRGTSVDALPVNDTQVAHAVRTGMLQVLARSSFAPARPGGGRSSRHLHIAGGGRGPQHAQ
;
A
#
# COMPACT_ATOMS: atom_id res chain seq x y z
N VAL A 1 9.78 8.58 -16.36
CA VAL A 1 9.89 7.37 -15.51
C VAL A 1 8.62 6.55 -15.66
N VAL A 2 8.73 5.23 -15.72
CA VAL A 2 7.59 4.33 -15.53
C VAL A 2 7.51 3.95 -14.05
N LEU A 3 6.36 4.15 -13.41
CA LEU A 3 6.08 3.68 -12.06
C LEU A 3 5.22 2.42 -12.13
N VAL A 4 5.56 1.42 -11.34
CA VAL A 4 4.83 0.14 -11.25
C VAL A 4 4.46 -0.14 -9.82
N GLU A 5 3.16 -0.29 -9.58
CA GLU A 5 2.60 -0.84 -8.33
C GLU A 5 2.00 -2.21 -8.63
N SER A 6 2.44 -3.23 -7.92
CA SER A 6 1.87 -4.57 -8.02
C SER A 6 1.36 -5.03 -6.67
N GLU A 7 0.11 -5.42 -6.64
CA GLU A 7 -0.57 -6.00 -5.49
C GLU A 7 -0.71 -7.52 -5.65
N THR A 8 -1.42 -8.14 -4.73
CA THR A 8 -1.74 -9.58 -4.78
C THR A 8 -2.54 -9.94 -6.02
N THR A 9 -3.48 -9.09 -6.45
CA THR A 9 -4.46 -9.38 -7.52
C THR A 9 -4.39 -8.45 -8.72
N ASN A 10 -3.74 -7.30 -8.59
CA ASN A 10 -3.74 -6.24 -9.57
C ASN A 10 -2.34 -5.70 -9.80
N THR A 11 -2.11 -5.13 -10.99
CA THR A 11 -0.91 -4.37 -11.31
C THR A 11 -1.31 -3.07 -12.02
N ARG A 12 -0.74 -1.95 -11.59
CA ARG A 12 -0.92 -0.61 -12.18
C ARG A 12 0.41 -0.07 -12.66
N VAL A 13 0.39 0.62 -13.77
CA VAL A 13 1.59 1.21 -14.38
C VAL A 13 1.26 2.62 -14.83
N TRP A 14 2.13 3.57 -14.47
CA TRP A 14 2.04 4.97 -14.90
C TRP A 14 3.33 5.37 -15.64
N LEU A 15 3.19 6.05 -16.76
CA LEU A 15 4.27 6.84 -17.34
C LEU A 15 4.15 8.26 -16.81
N VAL A 16 5.20 8.76 -16.16
CA VAL A 16 5.21 10.12 -15.58
C VAL A 16 6.34 10.99 -16.16
N ARG A 17 6.00 12.28 -16.34
CA ARG A 17 6.92 13.35 -16.71
C ARG A 17 6.93 14.40 -15.59
N GLY A 18 7.98 14.41 -14.75
CA GLY A 18 7.90 15.11 -13.48
C GLY A 18 6.76 14.52 -12.62
N ASP A 19 5.80 15.34 -12.22
CA ASP A 19 4.63 14.94 -11.43
C ASP A 19 3.39 14.64 -12.31
N GLU A 20 3.49 14.91 -13.63
CA GLU A 20 2.38 14.72 -14.58
C GLU A 20 2.27 13.23 -14.99
N VAL A 21 1.06 12.67 -14.91
CA VAL A 21 0.75 11.36 -15.48
C VAL A 21 0.49 11.53 -16.98
N VAL A 22 1.33 10.90 -17.78
CA VAL A 22 1.30 10.97 -19.25
C VAL A 22 0.45 9.82 -19.83
N ALA A 23 0.58 8.64 -19.24
CA ALA A 23 -0.21 7.46 -19.60
C ALA A 23 -0.37 6.56 -18.36
N GLU A 24 -1.46 5.79 -18.33
CA GLU A 24 -1.78 4.85 -17.26
C GLU A 24 -2.38 3.58 -17.85
N ALA A 25 -1.97 2.43 -17.29
CA ALA A 25 -2.55 1.13 -17.62
C ALA A 25 -2.66 0.25 -16.38
N ARG A 26 -3.65 -0.64 -16.36
CA ARG A 26 -3.86 -1.59 -15.27
C ARG A 26 -4.33 -2.95 -15.77
N THR A 27 -4.09 -3.99 -14.98
CA THR A 27 -4.59 -5.34 -15.23
C THR A 27 -5.01 -6.02 -13.93
N ALA A 28 -5.94 -6.95 -14.01
CA ALA A 28 -6.32 -7.84 -12.90
C ALA A 28 -5.40 -9.07 -12.83
N VAL A 29 -4.10 -8.86 -13.02
CA VAL A 29 -3.05 -9.87 -12.85
C VAL A 29 -2.10 -9.38 -11.77
N GLY A 30 -1.85 -10.23 -10.77
CA GLY A 30 -0.95 -9.96 -9.65
C GLY A 30 -0.19 -11.22 -9.26
N VAL A 31 0.54 -11.18 -8.14
CA VAL A 31 1.36 -12.32 -7.72
C VAL A 31 0.54 -13.54 -7.27
N ARG A 32 -0.77 -13.40 -7.02
CA ARG A 32 -1.67 -14.53 -6.77
C ARG A 32 -1.74 -15.46 -7.99
N ASP A 33 -1.62 -14.91 -9.18
CA ASP A 33 -1.57 -15.72 -10.41
C ASP A 33 -0.29 -16.57 -10.45
N THR A 34 0.86 -16.03 -10.06
CA THR A 34 2.11 -16.80 -9.88
C THR A 34 1.93 -17.96 -8.90
N ALA A 35 1.30 -17.70 -7.74
CA ALA A 35 1.06 -18.74 -6.74
C ALA A 35 0.12 -19.86 -7.26
N ARG A 36 -0.89 -19.50 -8.07
CA ARG A 36 -1.83 -20.45 -8.68
C ARG A 36 -1.21 -21.26 -9.82
N ASP A 37 -0.47 -20.57 -10.68
CA ASP A 37 0.10 -21.14 -11.91
C ASP A 37 1.41 -21.89 -11.64
N GLY A 38 2.03 -21.70 -10.46
CA GLY A 38 3.35 -22.23 -10.10
C GLY A 38 4.51 -21.63 -10.91
N THR A 39 4.27 -20.55 -11.67
CA THR A 39 5.25 -19.87 -12.52
C THR A 39 4.91 -18.38 -12.67
N SER A 40 5.92 -17.52 -12.77
CA SER A 40 5.76 -16.07 -12.95
C SER A 40 5.46 -15.63 -14.39
N GLN A 41 5.45 -16.55 -15.36
CA GLN A 41 5.37 -16.21 -16.79
C GLN A 41 4.17 -15.32 -17.15
N ARG A 42 2.98 -15.64 -16.63
CA ARG A 42 1.76 -14.84 -16.87
C ARG A 42 1.89 -13.45 -16.29
N PHE A 43 2.42 -13.34 -15.08
CA PHE A 43 2.65 -12.07 -14.40
C PHE A 43 3.69 -11.23 -15.14
N GLU A 44 4.83 -11.80 -15.52
CA GLU A 44 5.87 -11.12 -16.30
C GLU A 44 5.37 -10.63 -17.65
N ALA A 45 4.63 -11.47 -18.38
CA ALA A 45 4.04 -11.10 -19.67
C ALA A 45 3.03 -9.95 -19.53
N ALA A 46 2.16 -10.01 -18.52
CA ALA A 46 1.18 -8.97 -18.25
C ALA A 46 1.86 -7.63 -17.91
N LEU A 47 2.87 -7.65 -17.03
CA LEU A 47 3.66 -6.49 -16.66
C LEU A 47 4.41 -5.90 -17.85
N GLY A 48 5.06 -6.73 -18.67
CA GLY A 48 5.75 -6.31 -19.89
C GLY A 48 4.80 -5.61 -20.87
N ASN A 49 3.61 -6.17 -21.07
CA ASN A 49 2.58 -5.57 -21.93
C ASN A 49 2.11 -4.19 -21.42
N LEU A 50 1.91 -4.04 -20.10
CA LEU A 50 1.54 -2.75 -19.51
C LEU A 50 2.64 -1.71 -19.71
N ILE A 51 3.89 -2.05 -19.40
CA ILE A 51 5.05 -1.15 -19.56
C ILE A 51 5.21 -0.74 -21.03
N ALA A 52 5.14 -1.69 -21.96
CA ALA A 52 5.23 -1.42 -23.39
C ALA A 52 4.04 -0.56 -23.88
N GLY A 53 2.85 -0.76 -23.33
CA GLY A 53 1.64 0.02 -23.62
C GLY A 53 1.83 1.49 -23.30
N VAL A 54 2.11 1.82 -22.04
CA VAL A 54 2.27 3.22 -21.59
C VAL A 54 3.47 3.91 -22.26
N ARG A 55 4.53 3.16 -22.62
CA ARG A 55 5.65 3.71 -23.39
C ARG A 55 5.24 4.11 -24.81
N ARG A 56 4.48 3.24 -25.51
CA ARG A 56 3.96 3.57 -26.86
C ARG A 56 3.05 4.79 -26.82
N GLU A 57 2.16 4.89 -25.84
CA GLU A 57 1.29 6.06 -25.67
C GLU A 57 2.13 7.34 -25.44
N GLY A 58 3.16 7.28 -24.59
CA GLY A 58 4.05 8.40 -24.36
C GLY A 58 4.85 8.82 -25.60
N GLU A 59 5.29 7.87 -26.42
CA GLU A 59 6.02 8.15 -27.67
C GLU A 59 5.12 8.76 -28.75
N ALA A 60 3.82 8.47 -28.74
CA ALA A 60 2.84 8.98 -29.70
C ALA A 60 2.38 10.43 -29.39
N LEU A 61 2.77 11.01 -28.28
CA LEU A 61 2.40 12.38 -27.95
C LEU A 61 3.08 13.42 -28.86
N PRO A 62 2.46 14.60 -29.07
CA PRO A 62 3.06 15.70 -29.82
C PRO A 62 4.46 16.08 -29.31
N VAL A 63 4.69 16.01 -28.00
CA VAL A 63 6.00 16.08 -27.35
C VAL A 63 6.27 14.72 -26.73
N PRO A 64 7.06 13.85 -27.39
CA PRO A 64 7.27 12.48 -26.91
C PRO A 64 7.81 12.43 -25.49
N CYS A 65 7.27 11.49 -24.70
CA CYS A 65 7.74 11.18 -23.35
C CYS A 65 8.37 9.79 -23.34
N ARG A 66 9.71 9.74 -23.35
CA ARG A 66 10.47 8.50 -23.32
C ARG A 66 10.89 8.16 -21.90
N ALA A 67 10.53 6.97 -21.46
CA ALA A 67 11.00 6.45 -20.17
C ALA A 67 12.46 6.01 -20.27
N THR A 68 13.25 6.27 -19.22
CA THR A 68 14.64 5.85 -19.10
C THR A 68 14.85 4.80 -18.01
N LEU A 69 13.87 4.61 -17.15
CA LEU A 69 13.87 3.60 -16.08
C LEU A 69 12.45 3.24 -15.66
N VAL A 70 12.32 2.10 -15.01
CA VAL A 70 11.13 1.66 -14.29
C VAL A 70 11.42 1.74 -12.81
N MET A 71 10.49 2.27 -12.01
CA MET A 71 10.50 2.16 -10.55
C MET A 71 9.33 1.31 -10.11
N ALA A 72 9.58 0.31 -9.31
CA ALA A 72 8.64 -0.74 -9.00
C ALA A 72 8.54 -0.99 -7.50
N ALA A 73 7.32 -1.05 -6.96
CA ALA A 73 7.02 -1.31 -5.56
C ALA A 73 5.86 -2.31 -5.42
N GLY A 74 5.75 -2.91 -4.25
CA GLY A 74 4.69 -3.86 -3.92
C GLY A 74 5.11 -5.32 -4.11
N MET A 75 4.14 -6.16 -4.37
CA MET A 75 4.32 -7.62 -4.34
C MET A 75 5.30 -8.16 -5.39
N LEU A 76 5.64 -7.38 -6.42
CA LEU A 76 6.69 -7.76 -7.38
C LEU A 76 8.08 -7.92 -6.71
N THR A 77 8.28 -7.36 -5.51
CA THR A 77 9.50 -7.51 -4.70
C THR A 77 9.43 -8.68 -3.70
N SER A 78 8.45 -9.57 -3.84
CA SER A 78 8.31 -10.81 -3.06
C SER A 78 8.85 -12.03 -3.81
N SER A 79 8.92 -13.18 -3.13
CA SER A 79 9.28 -14.47 -3.72
C SER A 79 8.33 -14.94 -4.84
N LEU A 80 7.10 -14.42 -4.86
CA LEU A 80 6.10 -14.67 -5.91
C LEU A 80 6.15 -13.64 -7.05
N GLY A 81 6.96 -12.59 -6.92
CA GLY A 81 7.13 -11.53 -7.90
C GLY A 81 8.33 -11.74 -8.82
N LEU A 82 8.98 -10.63 -9.20
CA LEU A 82 10.16 -10.68 -10.06
C LEU A 82 11.42 -11.07 -9.29
N ARG A 83 11.56 -10.59 -8.06
CA ARG A 83 12.71 -10.88 -7.20
C ARG A 83 12.36 -10.57 -5.75
N GLU A 84 12.67 -11.49 -4.86
CA GLU A 84 12.55 -11.25 -3.43
C GLU A 84 13.60 -10.26 -2.94
N MET A 85 13.15 -9.26 -2.18
CA MET A 85 13.98 -8.26 -1.49
C MET A 85 13.79 -8.38 0.01
N GLU A 86 14.87 -8.11 0.76
CA GLU A 86 14.78 -7.99 2.22
C GLU A 86 13.94 -6.76 2.61
N HIS A 87 13.13 -6.93 3.66
CA HIS A 87 12.37 -5.82 4.23
C HIS A 87 13.27 -4.87 5.02
N VAL A 88 13.00 -3.58 4.90
CA VAL A 88 13.60 -2.56 5.77
C VAL A 88 12.98 -2.66 7.17
N PRO A 89 13.78 -2.70 8.25
CA PRO A 89 13.21 -2.70 9.58
C PRO A 89 12.58 -1.35 9.93
N ALA A 90 11.40 -1.38 10.58
CA ALA A 90 10.79 -0.21 11.18
C ALA A 90 11.62 0.31 12.37
N PRO A 91 11.66 1.64 12.66
CA PRO A 91 10.95 2.73 11.95
C PRO A 91 11.56 3.04 10.59
N ALA A 92 10.74 3.10 9.54
CA ALA A 92 11.18 3.31 8.17
C ALA A 92 10.35 4.38 7.46
N GLY A 93 11.01 5.35 6.88
CA GLY A 93 10.44 6.40 6.05
C GLY A 93 11.04 6.41 4.65
N VAL A 94 10.84 7.53 3.93
CA VAL A 94 11.34 7.68 2.56
C VAL A 94 12.86 7.49 2.47
N GLY A 95 13.62 7.98 3.47
CA GLY A 95 15.09 7.89 3.47
C GLY A 95 15.59 6.46 3.61
N GLU A 96 15.02 5.69 4.52
CA GLU A 96 15.38 4.29 4.78
C GLU A 96 15.05 3.41 3.59
N LEU A 97 13.87 3.61 2.94
CA LEU A 97 13.51 2.90 1.71
C LEU A 97 14.44 3.28 0.55
N ALA A 98 14.70 4.59 0.35
CA ALA A 98 15.56 5.08 -0.72
C ALA A 98 16.99 4.52 -0.65
N ALA A 99 17.52 4.35 0.57
CA ALA A 99 18.85 3.77 0.81
C ALA A 99 18.93 2.27 0.45
N ARG A 100 17.79 1.60 0.30
CA ARG A 100 17.69 0.15 0.02
C ARG A 100 17.06 -0.16 -1.34
N VAL A 101 16.86 0.85 -2.18
CA VAL A 101 16.47 0.66 -3.58
C VAL A 101 17.57 -0.11 -4.30
N GLU A 102 17.19 -1.17 -5.01
CA GLU A 102 18.11 -1.96 -5.82
C GLU A 102 17.78 -1.83 -7.30
N ARG A 103 18.83 -1.85 -8.14
CA ARG A 103 18.71 -1.83 -9.60
C ARG A 103 18.90 -3.22 -10.17
N HIS A 104 17.92 -3.66 -10.96
CA HIS A 104 17.90 -4.95 -11.65
C HIS A 104 17.57 -4.80 -13.13
N THR A 105 17.75 -5.89 -13.89
CA THR A 105 17.33 -6.04 -15.28
C THR A 105 16.48 -7.30 -15.41
N PHE A 106 15.32 -7.17 -16.07
CA PHE A 106 14.37 -8.26 -16.33
C PHE A 106 14.02 -8.24 -17.81
N SER A 107 14.87 -8.89 -18.63
CA SER A 107 14.73 -8.86 -20.11
C SER A 107 13.43 -9.47 -20.63
N THR A 108 12.78 -10.33 -19.85
CA THR A 108 11.44 -10.86 -20.13
C THR A 108 10.33 -9.83 -19.93
N VAL A 109 10.60 -8.74 -19.19
CA VAL A 109 9.62 -7.71 -18.85
C VAL A 109 9.90 -6.40 -19.59
N THR A 110 11.15 -5.93 -19.61
CA THR A 110 11.53 -4.65 -20.24
C THR A 110 13.03 -4.57 -20.52
N ASP A 111 13.40 -3.74 -21.49
CA ASP A 111 14.78 -3.35 -21.79
C ASP A 111 15.32 -2.24 -20.85
N LEU A 112 14.43 -1.62 -20.06
CA LEU A 112 14.80 -0.56 -19.13
C LEU A 112 15.35 -1.13 -17.81
N PRO A 113 16.26 -0.40 -17.14
CA PRO A 113 16.62 -0.73 -15.77
C PRO A 113 15.39 -0.60 -14.84
N VAL A 114 15.23 -1.57 -13.95
CA VAL A 114 14.15 -1.62 -12.96
C VAL A 114 14.73 -1.33 -11.58
N LEU A 115 14.26 -0.27 -10.96
CA LEU A 115 14.55 0.08 -9.57
C LEU A 115 13.47 -0.51 -8.68
N MET A 116 13.85 -1.37 -7.77
CA MET A 116 12.93 -2.08 -6.89
C MET A 116 12.95 -1.48 -5.49
N VAL A 117 11.78 -1.17 -4.95
CA VAL A 117 11.60 -0.62 -3.60
C VAL A 117 11.26 -1.76 -2.64
N PRO A 118 12.02 -1.94 -1.54
CA PRO A 118 11.73 -3.00 -0.56
C PRO A 118 10.48 -2.68 0.25
N GLY A 119 9.87 -3.73 0.82
CA GLY A 119 8.84 -3.60 1.85
C GLY A 119 9.41 -3.23 3.23
N VAL A 120 8.53 -3.10 4.22
CA VAL A 120 8.89 -2.81 5.62
C VAL A 120 8.51 -3.97 6.51
N ARG A 121 9.38 -4.31 7.48
CA ARG A 121 9.07 -5.24 8.58
C ARG A 121 9.03 -4.52 9.91
N SER A 122 8.12 -4.92 10.78
CA SER A 122 8.01 -4.42 12.14
C SER A 122 8.14 -5.53 13.18
N GLY A 123 8.45 -5.15 14.43
CA GLY A 123 8.68 -6.09 15.50
C GLY A 123 10.16 -6.41 15.75
N PRO A 124 10.46 -7.39 16.62
CA PRO A 124 11.83 -7.74 17.00
C PRO A 124 12.64 -8.27 15.80
N ILE A 125 13.98 -8.06 15.85
CA ILE A 125 14.89 -8.50 14.79
C ILE A 125 14.92 -10.03 14.71
N ALA A 126 15.07 -10.69 15.86
CA ALA A 126 14.97 -12.15 15.99
C ALA A 126 13.55 -12.47 16.47
N CYS A 127 12.85 -13.32 15.74
CA CYS A 127 11.49 -13.71 16.07
C CYS A 127 11.49 -15.17 16.53
N GLU A 128 11.27 -15.39 17.83
CA GLU A 128 10.93 -16.71 18.36
C GLU A 128 9.44 -16.98 18.17
N ARG A 129 9.06 -18.26 18.22
CA ARG A 129 7.67 -18.69 17.98
C ARG A 129 6.67 -17.91 18.83
N ASP A 130 6.99 -17.65 20.09
CA ASP A 130 6.08 -16.97 21.03
C ASP A 130 5.95 -15.46 20.75
N LEU A 131 6.85 -14.89 19.95
CA LEU A 131 6.86 -13.51 19.53
C LEU A 131 6.30 -13.28 18.11
N VAL A 132 5.93 -14.34 17.37
CA VAL A 132 5.44 -14.22 15.99
C VAL A 132 4.30 -13.21 15.86
N GLY A 133 3.38 -13.19 16.82
CA GLY A 133 2.26 -12.24 16.85
C GLY A 133 2.67 -10.78 17.08
N SER A 134 3.93 -10.48 17.45
CA SER A 134 4.46 -9.12 17.60
C SER A 134 5.26 -8.64 16.38
N THR A 135 5.38 -9.48 15.34
CA THR A 135 6.05 -9.15 14.08
C THR A 135 5.03 -8.94 12.97
N ASP A 136 5.41 -8.16 11.96
CA ASP A 136 4.62 -8.01 10.76
C ASP A 136 5.48 -7.60 9.56
N VAL A 137 4.95 -7.80 8.35
CA VAL A 137 5.56 -7.40 7.08
C VAL A 137 4.54 -6.77 6.15
N ILE A 138 4.93 -5.70 5.46
CA ILE A 138 4.12 -5.04 4.43
C ILE A 138 4.92 -4.89 3.14
N ARG A 139 4.24 -4.94 1.99
CA ARG A 139 4.81 -4.72 0.65
C ARG A 139 3.81 -4.01 -0.25
N GLY A 140 4.12 -2.76 -0.58
CA GLY A 140 3.31 -1.86 -1.38
C GLY A 140 2.60 -0.82 -0.53
N GLU A 141 2.00 -1.22 0.57
CA GLU A 141 1.26 -0.31 1.44
C GLU A 141 2.17 0.69 2.15
N GLU A 142 3.47 0.40 2.30
CA GLU A 142 4.44 1.39 2.79
C GLU A 142 4.48 2.63 1.90
N ILE A 143 4.41 2.44 0.59
CA ILE A 143 4.41 3.55 -0.37
C ILE A 143 3.12 4.37 -0.27
N ILE A 144 1.96 3.71 -0.09
CA ILE A 144 0.69 4.40 0.14
C ILE A 144 0.78 5.25 1.41
N ALA A 145 1.23 4.68 2.52
CA ALA A 145 1.31 5.35 3.81
C ALA A 145 2.25 6.56 3.77
N LEU A 146 3.43 6.41 3.18
CA LEU A 146 4.38 7.51 3.00
C LEU A 146 3.83 8.60 2.07
N GLY A 147 3.19 8.21 0.98
CA GLY A 147 2.57 9.15 0.06
C GLY A 147 1.45 9.95 0.69
N LEU A 148 0.57 9.34 1.46
CA LEU A 148 -0.50 10.02 2.19
C LEU A 148 0.06 11.01 3.23
N HIS A 149 1.14 10.66 3.93
CA HIS A 149 1.82 11.59 4.82
C HIS A 149 2.45 12.77 4.05
N LEU A 150 3.13 12.53 2.93
CA LEU A 150 3.73 13.55 2.09
C LEU A 150 2.71 14.51 1.45
N LEU A 151 1.48 14.05 1.26
CA LEU A 151 0.35 14.85 0.78
C LEU A 151 -0.39 15.59 1.92
N ASP A 152 0.17 15.60 3.14
CA ASP A 152 -0.37 16.27 4.33
C ASP A 152 -1.72 15.71 4.84
N TRP A 153 -2.02 14.44 4.51
CA TRP A 153 -3.22 13.78 5.03
C TRP A 153 -3.03 13.22 6.43
N LEU A 154 -1.76 12.99 6.83
CA LEU A 154 -1.34 12.52 8.15
C LEU A 154 -0.25 13.45 8.75
N PRO A 155 -0.51 14.77 8.91
CA PRO A 155 0.52 15.73 9.29
C PRO A 155 1.10 15.49 10.70
N ALA A 156 0.31 14.93 11.60
CA ALA A 156 0.73 14.58 12.95
C ALA A 156 1.03 13.07 13.12
N GLY A 157 1.12 12.33 12.02
CA GLY A 157 1.08 10.88 12.01
C GLY A 157 -0.33 10.35 12.15
N GLY A 158 -0.47 9.02 12.25
CA GLY A 158 -1.77 8.36 12.35
C GLY A 158 -1.70 6.91 11.87
N ILE A 159 -2.82 6.42 11.35
CA ILE A 159 -2.94 5.05 10.87
C ILE A 159 -3.46 5.05 9.44
N VAL A 160 -2.86 4.25 8.58
CA VAL A 160 -3.45 3.86 7.29
C VAL A 160 -4.00 2.45 7.45
N LEU A 161 -5.32 2.31 7.29
CA LEU A 161 -6.01 1.04 7.26
C LEU A 161 -6.27 0.65 5.81
N SER A 162 -5.48 -0.28 5.30
CA SER A 162 -5.58 -0.76 3.92
C SER A 162 -6.45 -2.02 3.87
N LEU A 163 -7.56 -1.98 3.13
CA LEU A 163 -8.56 -3.04 3.02
C LEU A 163 -8.47 -3.74 1.65
N GLY A 164 -7.27 -4.23 1.30
CA GLY A 164 -7.04 -5.05 0.12
C GLY A 164 -7.29 -6.55 0.37
N ALA A 165 -6.55 -7.43 -0.33
CA ALA A 165 -6.56 -8.87 -0.07
C ALA A 165 -6.17 -9.19 1.39
N HIS A 166 -5.16 -8.49 1.89
CA HIS A 166 -4.80 -8.50 3.30
C HIS A 166 -5.18 -7.16 3.93
N TRP A 167 -5.92 -7.18 5.03
CA TRP A 167 -6.25 -5.96 5.76
C TRP A 167 -5.10 -5.59 6.68
N LYS A 168 -4.63 -4.36 6.58
CA LYS A 168 -3.43 -3.90 7.28
C LYS A 168 -3.66 -2.58 7.97
N ALA A 169 -3.36 -2.51 9.27
CA ALA A 169 -3.27 -1.26 10.00
C ALA A 169 -1.79 -0.86 10.11
N ILE A 170 -1.42 0.26 9.49
CA ILE A 170 -0.04 0.75 9.37
C ILE A 170 0.08 2.02 10.19
N HIS A 171 0.93 2.01 11.21
CA HIS A 171 1.18 3.15 12.07
C HIS A 171 2.29 4.03 11.50
N VAL A 172 1.97 5.30 11.29
CA VAL A 172 2.88 6.34 10.81
C VAL A 172 3.12 7.36 11.91
N ASP A 173 4.36 7.67 12.22
CA ASP A 173 4.71 8.72 13.18
C ASP A 173 4.62 10.12 12.57
N ARG A 174 4.81 11.17 13.40
CA ARG A 174 4.77 12.56 12.94
C ARG A 174 5.87 12.93 11.94
N ASP A 175 6.94 12.15 11.88
CA ASP A 175 8.05 12.36 10.95
C ASP A 175 7.82 11.58 9.63
N GLY A 176 6.64 10.96 9.47
CA GLY A 176 6.25 10.18 8.30
C GLY A 176 6.94 8.81 8.21
N ARG A 177 7.39 8.24 9.34
CA ARG A 177 8.01 6.91 9.34
C ARG A 177 6.99 5.87 9.80
N ILE A 178 6.98 4.74 9.14
CA ILE A 178 6.21 3.56 9.54
C ILE A 178 6.88 2.95 10.75
N THR A 179 6.17 2.90 11.87
CA THR A 179 6.68 2.39 13.15
C THR A 179 6.28 0.96 13.42
N SER A 180 5.10 0.56 12.95
CA SER A 180 4.58 -0.82 13.07
C SER A 180 3.44 -1.06 12.10
N SER A 181 3.09 -2.32 11.90
CA SER A 181 1.89 -2.75 11.18
C SER A 181 1.24 -3.95 11.87
N VAL A 182 -0.02 -4.19 11.52
CA VAL A 182 -0.78 -5.40 11.90
C VAL A 182 -1.56 -5.86 10.68
N THR A 183 -1.25 -7.05 10.19
CA THR A 183 -1.86 -7.65 9.02
C THR A 183 -2.81 -8.77 9.40
N SER A 184 -3.95 -8.87 8.68
CA SER A 184 -4.87 -9.98 8.73
C SER A 184 -5.26 -10.44 7.33
N LEU A 185 -5.73 -11.68 7.19
CA LEU A 185 -6.24 -12.25 5.94
C LEU A 185 -7.68 -11.79 5.62
N GLY A 186 -8.12 -10.62 6.13
CA GLY A 186 -9.51 -10.19 6.09
C GLY A 186 -10.15 -10.24 4.71
N GLY A 187 -9.48 -9.70 3.68
CA GLY A 187 -9.99 -9.70 2.31
C GLY A 187 -10.02 -11.09 1.68
N GLU A 188 -8.96 -11.90 1.83
CA GLU A 188 -8.93 -13.27 1.31
C GLU A 188 -9.97 -14.16 2.01
N LEU A 189 -10.16 -13.98 3.32
CA LEU A 189 -11.19 -14.70 4.05
C LEU A 189 -12.59 -14.38 3.51
N ILE A 190 -12.88 -13.10 3.26
CA ILE A 190 -14.15 -12.68 2.64
C ILE A 190 -14.29 -13.31 1.24
N ASP A 191 -13.26 -13.25 0.40
CA ASP A 191 -13.28 -13.83 -0.95
C ASP A 191 -13.60 -15.34 -0.90
N VAL A 192 -12.93 -16.09 -0.04
CA VAL A 192 -13.18 -17.52 0.16
C VAL A 192 -14.57 -17.80 0.72
N VAL A 193 -15.00 -17.04 1.72
CA VAL A 193 -16.32 -17.24 2.36
C VAL A 193 -17.45 -16.95 1.37
N THR A 194 -17.32 -15.90 0.56
CA THR A 194 -18.36 -15.49 -0.40
C THR A 194 -18.39 -16.34 -1.66
N SER A 195 -17.27 -16.98 -2.04
CA SER A 195 -17.16 -17.71 -3.31
C SER A 195 -17.02 -19.23 -3.16
N GLN A 196 -16.45 -19.74 -2.07
CA GLN A 196 -16.06 -21.14 -1.92
C GLN A 196 -16.81 -21.89 -0.79
N THR A 197 -17.75 -21.23 -0.10
CA THR A 197 -18.52 -21.86 0.98
C THR A 197 -19.99 -21.97 0.64
N VAL A 198 -20.77 -22.62 1.53
CA VAL A 198 -22.24 -22.70 1.42
C VAL A 198 -22.91 -21.32 1.44
N LEU A 199 -22.20 -20.27 1.83
CA LEU A 199 -22.71 -18.91 1.88
C LEU A 199 -22.79 -18.27 0.49
N ALA A 200 -22.04 -18.75 -0.51
CA ALA A 200 -22.05 -18.23 -1.88
C ALA A 200 -23.48 -18.11 -2.44
N GLY A 201 -24.34 -19.12 -2.21
CA GLY A 201 -25.74 -19.09 -2.63
C GLY A 201 -26.66 -18.18 -1.80
N SER A 202 -26.14 -17.52 -0.76
CA SER A 202 -26.90 -16.63 0.12
C SER A 202 -26.58 -15.15 -0.10
N LEU A 203 -25.57 -14.84 -0.91
CA LEU A 203 -24.95 -13.54 -1.07
C LEU A 203 -25.08 -13.04 -2.52
N PRO A 204 -24.97 -11.73 -2.79
CA PRO A 204 -25.02 -11.21 -4.14
C PRO A 204 -23.70 -11.56 -4.87
N HIS A 205 -23.77 -11.61 -6.21
CA HIS A 205 -22.59 -11.82 -7.07
C HIS A 205 -21.71 -10.59 -7.18
N GLU A 206 -22.28 -9.40 -7.06
CA GLU A 206 -21.59 -8.11 -7.15
C GLU A 206 -21.74 -7.35 -5.84
N TRP A 207 -20.74 -6.57 -5.51
CA TRP A 207 -20.79 -5.73 -4.31
C TRP A 207 -21.67 -4.51 -4.55
N PRO A 208 -22.54 -4.14 -3.61
CA PRO A 208 -23.33 -2.91 -3.70
C PRO A 208 -22.42 -1.68 -3.58
N SER A 209 -22.92 -0.54 -4.06
CA SER A 209 -22.20 0.75 -3.94
C SER A 209 -22.10 1.26 -2.50
N SER A 210 -22.97 0.78 -1.61
CA SER A 210 -22.99 1.08 -0.17
C SER A 210 -23.59 -0.07 0.61
N PHE A 211 -23.23 -0.21 1.88
CA PHE A 211 -23.82 -1.17 2.81
C PHE A 211 -24.86 -0.48 3.71
N ASP A 212 -25.92 -1.20 4.07
CA ASP A 212 -26.88 -0.75 5.06
C ASP A 212 -26.20 -0.73 6.45
N PRO A 213 -26.16 0.43 7.15
CA PRO A 213 -25.49 0.56 8.43
C PRO A 213 -26.07 -0.34 9.52
N GLN A 214 -27.38 -0.58 9.53
CA GLN A 214 -28.02 -1.42 10.54
C GLN A 214 -27.58 -2.89 10.44
N TRP A 215 -27.38 -3.37 9.21
CA TRP A 215 -26.88 -4.71 8.97
C TRP A 215 -25.38 -4.85 9.25
N ILE A 216 -24.59 -3.79 8.99
CA ILE A 216 -23.20 -3.72 9.44
C ILE A 216 -23.13 -3.81 10.96
N ASP A 217 -23.89 -2.98 11.68
CA ASP A 217 -23.92 -2.98 13.15
C ASP A 217 -24.33 -4.34 13.72
N ALA A 218 -25.35 -4.97 13.15
CA ALA A 218 -25.77 -6.32 13.54
C ALA A 218 -24.65 -7.36 13.37
N GLY A 219 -23.89 -7.28 12.28
CA GLY A 219 -22.73 -8.16 12.04
C GLY A 219 -21.61 -7.92 13.03
N VAL A 220 -21.26 -6.66 13.30
CA VAL A 220 -20.24 -6.26 14.30
C VAL A 220 -20.62 -6.85 15.68
N HIS A 221 -21.84 -6.59 16.14
CA HIS A 221 -22.31 -7.09 17.43
C HIS A 221 -22.30 -8.62 17.53
N GLU A 222 -22.73 -9.32 16.47
CA GLU A 222 -22.72 -10.78 16.48
C GLU A 222 -21.31 -11.34 16.51
N SER A 223 -20.36 -10.74 15.76
CA SER A 223 -18.96 -11.13 15.79
C SER A 223 -18.34 -10.96 17.18
N GLN A 224 -18.62 -9.83 17.84
CA GLN A 224 -18.14 -9.55 19.19
C GLN A 224 -18.75 -10.49 20.23
N ARG A 225 -20.04 -10.84 20.08
CA ARG A 225 -20.77 -11.72 21.01
C ARG A 225 -20.37 -13.19 20.90
N SER A 226 -20.18 -13.71 19.69
CA SER A 226 -20.05 -15.16 19.45
C SER A 226 -18.82 -15.56 18.63
N GLY A 227 -17.99 -14.59 18.26
CA GLY A 227 -16.80 -14.78 17.43
C GLY A 227 -17.13 -14.89 15.93
N LEU A 228 -16.12 -14.62 15.11
CA LEU A 228 -16.26 -14.52 13.66
C LEU A 228 -16.86 -15.78 13.02
N GLY A 229 -16.38 -16.98 13.37
CA GLY A 229 -16.86 -18.22 12.76
C GLY A 229 -18.37 -18.44 12.95
N ARG A 230 -18.91 -18.11 14.13
CA ARG A 230 -20.35 -18.19 14.38
C ARG A 230 -21.11 -17.09 13.64
N ALA A 231 -20.61 -15.86 13.66
CA ALA A 231 -21.22 -14.74 12.95
C ALA A 231 -21.34 -15.02 11.44
N LEU A 232 -20.29 -15.56 10.81
CA LEU A 232 -20.34 -15.97 9.40
C LEU A 232 -21.46 -17.00 9.14
N PHE A 233 -21.65 -18.00 10.03
CA PHE A 233 -22.73 -18.97 9.84
C PHE A 233 -24.12 -18.32 10.00
N CYS A 234 -24.26 -17.25 10.78
CA CYS A 234 -25.52 -16.52 10.91
C CYS A 234 -26.04 -15.98 9.58
N VAL A 235 -25.19 -15.70 8.59
CA VAL A 235 -25.58 -15.33 7.22
C VAL A 235 -26.53 -16.39 6.62
N ARG A 236 -26.23 -17.67 6.82
CA ARG A 236 -27.10 -18.76 6.39
C ARG A 236 -28.44 -18.80 7.16
N LEU A 237 -28.39 -18.50 8.45
CA LEU A 237 -29.61 -18.43 9.30
C LEU A 237 -30.47 -17.22 8.90
N LEU A 238 -29.88 -16.08 8.56
CA LEU A 238 -30.60 -14.91 8.05
C LEU A 238 -31.38 -15.28 6.77
N GLN A 239 -30.77 -16.00 5.83
CA GLN A 239 -31.47 -16.46 4.64
C GLN A 239 -32.65 -17.39 4.94
N GLN A 240 -32.53 -18.24 5.95
CA GLN A 240 -33.52 -19.28 6.22
C GLN A 240 -34.64 -18.85 7.18
N ARG A 241 -34.36 -17.90 8.07
CA ARG A 241 -35.20 -17.60 9.25
C ARG A 241 -35.66 -16.15 9.33
N VAL A 242 -35.06 -15.27 8.55
CA VAL A 242 -35.34 -13.83 8.57
C VAL A 242 -35.59 -13.35 7.13
N THR A 243 -36.57 -12.48 6.96
CA THR A 243 -36.77 -11.79 5.69
C THR A 243 -35.61 -10.83 5.48
N SER A 244 -34.72 -11.16 4.54
CA SER A 244 -33.52 -10.36 4.22
C SER A 244 -33.12 -10.52 2.77
N THR A 245 -32.62 -9.45 2.16
CA THR A 245 -32.04 -9.46 0.82
C THR A 245 -30.62 -10.03 0.83
N ALA A 246 -30.08 -10.34 -0.35
CA ALA A 246 -28.70 -10.78 -0.48
C ALA A 246 -27.70 -9.67 -0.06
N ASP A 247 -28.01 -8.40 -0.36
CA ASP A 247 -27.18 -7.25 0.00
C ASP A 247 -27.14 -7.01 1.52
N GLU A 248 -28.26 -7.15 2.20
CA GLU A 248 -28.35 -7.07 3.66
C GLU A 248 -27.53 -8.17 4.33
N ARG A 249 -27.57 -9.39 3.81
CA ARG A 249 -26.74 -10.50 4.31
C ARG A 249 -25.25 -10.27 4.05
N LEU A 250 -24.89 -9.66 2.91
CA LEU A 250 -23.51 -9.26 2.64
C LEU A 250 -23.07 -8.14 3.60
N ALA A 251 -23.92 -7.14 3.86
CA ALA A 251 -23.64 -6.10 4.86
C ALA A 251 -23.40 -6.69 6.25
N PHE A 252 -24.22 -7.64 6.68
CA PHE A 252 -24.01 -8.35 7.95
C PHE A 252 -22.66 -9.10 7.97
N LEU A 253 -22.30 -9.80 6.89
CA LEU A 253 -21.02 -10.50 6.76
C LEU A 253 -19.85 -9.52 6.88
N MET A 254 -19.92 -8.39 6.18
CA MET A 254 -18.89 -7.33 6.23
C MET A 254 -18.79 -6.75 7.64
N GLY A 255 -19.93 -6.51 8.30
CA GLY A 255 -19.96 -6.09 9.70
C GLY A 255 -19.26 -7.09 10.63
N ALA A 256 -19.49 -8.39 10.46
CA ALA A 256 -18.82 -9.41 11.24
C ALA A 256 -17.30 -9.40 11.05
N ALA A 257 -16.84 -9.23 9.82
CA ALA A 257 -15.40 -9.13 9.51
C ALA A 257 -14.78 -7.84 10.09
N ILE A 258 -15.46 -6.69 9.96
CA ILE A 258 -15.06 -5.40 10.55
C ILE A 258 -14.94 -5.55 12.09
N GLY A 259 -15.95 -6.09 12.76
CA GLY A 259 -15.97 -6.28 14.22
C GLY A 259 -14.78 -7.11 14.71
N ASN A 260 -14.49 -8.22 14.04
CA ASN A 260 -13.35 -9.07 14.37
C ASN A 260 -12.00 -8.36 14.24
N VAL A 261 -11.81 -7.54 13.21
CA VAL A 261 -10.56 -6.77 13.03
C VAL A 261 -10.47 -5.63 14.03
N MET A 262 -11.58 -4.92 14.28
CA MET A 262 -11.65 -3.87 15.29
C MET A 262 -11.27 -4.39 16.68
N ASP A 263 -11.79 -5.54 17.10
CA ASP A 263 -11.44 -6.16 18.39
C ASP A 263 -9.92 -6.44 18.47
N THR A 264 -9.32 -6.94 17.37
CA THR A 264 -7.88 -7.18 17.31
C THR A 264 -7.08 -5.89 17.45
N LEU A 265 -7.50 -4.82 16.76
CA LEU A 265 -6.80 -3.53 16.78
C LEU A 265 -6.99 -2.81 18.11
N LEU A 266 -8.19 -2.91 18.73
CA LEU A 266 -8.47 -2.36 20.06
C LEU A 266 -7.67 -3.10 21.15
N ALA A 267 -7.63 -4.43 21.10
CA ALA A 267 -6.84 -5.24 22.03
C ALA A 267 -5.34 -4.91 21.97
N ARG A 268 -4.83 -4.54 20.79
CA ARG A 268 -3.44 -4.08 20.58
C ARG A 268 -3.23 -2.60 20.91
N ARG A 269 -4.26 -1.90 21.39
CA ARG A 269 -4.24 -0.45 21.65
C ARG A 269 -3.75 0.37 20.44
N SER A 270 -4.09 -0.08 19.24
CA SER A 270 -3.71 0.58 17.98
C SER A 270 -4.39 1.94 17.85
N PHE A 271 -5.59 2.12 18.40
CA PHE A 271 -6.34 3.36 18.36
C PHE A 271 -6.31 4.11 19.68
N ARG A 272 -6.11 5.42 19.60
CA ARG A 272 -6.29 6.36 20.72
C ARG A 272 -7.35 7.39 20.33
N PRO A 273 -8.09 7.97 21.26
CA PRO A 273 -9.01 9.08 20.95
C PRO A 273 -8.30 10.18 20.16
N GLY A 274 -8.92 10.64 19.09
CA GLY A 274 -8.36 11.67 18.21
C GLY A 274 -7.30 11.18 17.22
N THR A 275 -6.95 9.88 17.19
CA THR A 275 -6.05 9.34 16.16
C THR A 275 -6.70 9.50 14.78
N ARG A 276 -5.98 10.08 13.82
CA ARG A 276 -6.37 10.10 12.41
C ARG A 276 -6.19 8.70 11.81
N VAL A 277 -7.26 8.15 11.21
CA VAL A 277 -7.24 6.87 10.49
C VAL A 277 -7.72 7.09 9.06
N LEU A 278 -6.86 6.81 8.10
CA LEU A 278 -7.20 6.86 6.68
C LEU A 278 -7.53 5.43 6.22
N VAL A 279 -8.74 5.23 5.70
CA VAL A 279 -9.22 3.89 5.29
C VAL A 279 -9.24 3.80 3.78
N THR A 280 -8.44 2.90 3.21
CA THR A 280 -8.34 2.64 1.77
C THR A 280 -8.94 1.28 1.41
N GLY A 281 -9.38 1.10 0.17
CA GLY A 281 -9.94 -0.15 -0.35
C GLY A 281 -11.25 0.07 -1.10
N HIS A 282 -12.07 -0.99 -1.21
CA HIS A 282 -13.37 -0.87 -1.88
C HIS A 282 -14.23 0.21 -1.22
N PRO A 283 -14.82 1.16 -1.98
CA PRO A 283 -15.46 2.35 -1.41
C PRO A 283 -16.54 2.04 -0.37
N ALA A 284 -17.42 1.08 -0.64
CA ALA A 284 -18.49 0.70 0.31
C ALA A 284 -17.91 0.16 1.62
N LEU A 285 -16.85 -0.68 1.56
CA LEU A 285 -16.19 -1.24 2.73
C LEU A 285 -15.42 -0.19 3.52
N ALA A 286 -14.69 0.69 2.82
CA ALA A 286 -13.93 1.76 3.45
C ALA A 286 -14.86 2.73 4.20
N HIS A 287 -16.01 3.07 3.62
CA HIS A 287 -17.04 3.86 4.29
C HIS A 287 -17.61 3.17 5.52
N ALA A 288 -18.05 1.91 5.39
CA ALA A 288 -18.60 1.16 6.51
C ALA A 288 -17.59 1.03 7.66
N PHE A 289 -16.32 0.73 7.34
CA PHE A 289 -15.28 0.63 8.37
C PHE A 289 -15.00 1.98 9.04
N ALA A 290 -14.92 3.06 8.27
CA ALA A 290 -14.72 4.41 8.82
C ALA A 290 -15.87 4.83 9.77
N GLU A 291 -17.12 4.51 9.44
CA GLU A 291 -18.28 4.77 10.31
C GLU A 291 -18.15 4.01 11.65
N GLN A 292 -17.80 2.74 11.59
CA GLN A 292 -17.61 1.92 12.81
C GLN A 292 -16.47 2.49 13.69
N LEU A 293 -15.37 2.94 13.08
CA LEU A 293 -14.25 3.55 13.80
C LEU A 293 -14.62 4.89 14.46
N ARG A 294 -15.45 5.72 13.82
CA ARG A 294 -15.91 7.00 14.40
C ARG A 294 -16.67 6.77 15.72
N GLY A 295 -17.38 5.65 15.86
CA GLY A 295 -17.98 5.23 17.11
C GLY A 295 -16.98 5.00 18.26
N THR A 296 -15.68 4.87 17.97
CA THR A 296 -14.60 4.69 18.96
C THR A 296 -13.79 5.97 19.25
N SER A 297 -14.30 7.14 18.88
CA SER A 297 -13.65 8.45 19.06
C SER A 297 -12.35 8.66 18.27
N VAL A 298 -12.15 7.93 17.17
CA VAL A 298 -11.06 8.19 16.21
C VAL A 298 -11.57 9.05 15.05
N ASP A 299 -10.67 9.82 14.42
CA ASP A 299 -10.96 10.63 13.24
C ASP A 299 -10.73 9.76 11.97
N ALA A 300 -11.73 8.97 11.59
CA ALA A 300 -11.65 8.04 10.48
C ALA A 300 -12.20 8.64 9.17
N LEU A 301 -11.40 8.58 8.10
CA LEU A 301 -11.73 9.10 6.78
C LEU A 301 -11.49 8.04 5.70
N PRO A 302 -12.48 7.77 4.82
CA PRO A 302 -12.26 6.94 3.65
C PRO A 302 -11.42 7.70 2.61
N VAL A 303 -10.50 6.99 1.96
CA VAL A 303 -9.63 7.48 0.88
C VAL A 303 -9.97 6.71 -0.39
N ASN A 304 -10.33 7.42 -1.45
CA ASN A 304 -10.72 6.80 -2.70
C ASN A 304 -9.52 6.36 -3.56
N ASP A 305 -9.80 5.56 -4.61
CA ASP A 305 -8.78 4.96 -5.47
C ASP A 305 -7.89 6.00 -6.19
N THR A 306 -8.46 7.14 -6.60
CA THR A 306 -7.69 8.24 -7.23
C THR A 306 -6.70 8.87 -6.26
N GLN A 307 -7.12 9.05 -5.01
CA GLN A 307 -6.27 9.58 -3.95
C GLN A 307 -5.17 8.59 -3.56
N VAL A 308 -5.48 7.30 -3.48
CA VAL A 308 -4.49 6.23 -3.26
C VAL A 308 -3.48 6.21 -4.40
N ALA A 309 -3.92 6.23 -5.66
CA ALA A 309 -3.03 6.27 -6.82
C ALA A 309 -2.11 7.51 -6.82
N HIS A 310 -2.63 8.68 -6.39
CA HIS A 310 -1.81 9.87 -6.22
C HIS A 310 -0.76 9.69 -5.10
N ALA A 311 -1.17 9.13 -3.96
CA ALA A 311 -0.25 8.85 -2.85
C ALA A 311 0.86 7.86 -3.26
N VAL A 312 0.53 6.79 -3.98
CA VAL A 312 1.52 5.83 -4.50
C VAL A 312 2.55 6.53 -5.38
N ARG A 313 2.10 7.31 -6.37
CA ARG A 313 3.03 8.02 -7.25
C ARG A 313 3.91 9.02 -6.49
N THR A 314 3.32 9.77 -5.56
CA THR A 314 4.06 10.73 -4.71
C THR A 314 5.10 10.01 -3.87
N GLY A 315 4.73 8.90 -3.20
CA GLY A 315 5.65 8.09 -2.41
C GLY A 315 6.81 7.55 -3.23
N MET A 316 6.51 6.93 -4.39
CA MET A 316 7.53 6.38 -5.28
C MET A 316 8.49 7.44 -5.81
N LEU A 317 7.98 8.57 -6.29
CA LEU A 317 8.80 9.67 -6.81
C LEU A 317 9.70 10.27 -5.72
N GLN A 318 9.22 10.35 -4.47
CA GLN A 318 10.04 10.84 -3.35
C GLN A 318 11.12 9.84 -2.94
N VAL A 319 10.83 8.53 -2.96
CA VAL A 319 11.84 7.49 -2.74
C VAL A 319 12.89 7.54 -3.86
N LEU A 320 12.47 7.67 -5.14
CA LEU A 320 13.40 7.82 -6.26
C LEU A 320 14.29 9.05 -6.09
N ALA A 321 13.71 10.21 -5.76
CA ALA A 321 14.43 11.46 -5.60
C ALA A 321 15.49 11.46 -4.49
N ARG A 322 15.33 10.58 -3.49
CA ARG A 322 16.30 10.41 -2.38
C ARG A 322 17.21 9.20 -2.55
N SER A 323 16.99 8.36 -3.55
CA SER A 323 17.83 7.20 -3.84
C SER A 323 19.13 7.59 -4.52
N SER A 324 20.12 6.70 -4.53
CA SER A 324 21.36 6.85 -5.29
C SER A 324 21.15 6.88 -6.82
N PHE A 325 19.94 6.58 -7.27
CA PHE A 325 19.54 6.54 -8.69
C PHE A 325 18.73 7.77 -9.12
N ALA A 326 18.64 8.80 -8.26
CA ALA A 326 17.94 10.04 -8.58
C ALA A 326 18.48 10.63 -9.90
N PRO A 327 17.63 11.00 -10.88
CA PRO A 327 18.08 11.67 -12.08
C PRO A 327 18.73 13.00 -11.71
N ALA A 328 19.83 13.35 -12.38
CA ALA A 328 20.51 14.62 -12.19
C ALA A 328 19.50 15.77 -12.40
N ARG A 329 19.40 16.69 -11.44
CA ARG A 329 18.55 17.87 -11.59
C ARG A 329 19.06 18.69 -12.79
N PRO A 330 18.24 19.00 -13.81
CA PRO A 330 18.63 19.91 -14.85
C PRO A 330 18.86 21.30 -14.20
N GLY A 331 20.11 21.79 -14.21
CA GLY A 331 20.44 23.16 -13.80
C GLY A 331 21.28 23.37 -12.55
N GLY A 332 21.89 22.31 -11.96
CA GLY A 332 22.90 22.47 -10.90
C GLY A 332 24.31 22.54 -11.42
N GLY A 333 24.69 23.63 -12.09
CA GLY A 333 26.08 23.89 -12.44
C GLY A 333 26.93 23.92 -11.18
N ARG A 334 27.84 22.95 -11.02
CA ARG A 334 28.91 23.01 -10.03
C ARG A 334 29.78 24.22 -10.33
N SER A 335 29.53 25.34 -9.68
CA SER A 335 30.49 26.45 -9.60
C SER A 335 31.65 26.01 -8.72
N SER A 336 32.61 25.33 -9.30
CA SER A 336 33.93 25.16 -8.70
C SER A 336 34.68 26.51 -8.79
N ARG A 337 34.41 27.43 -7.87
CA ARG A 337 35.31 28.53 -7.65
C ARG A 337 36.51 28.01 -6.85
N HIS A 338 37.56 27.67 -7.57
CA HIS A 338 38.91 27.66 -7.02
C HIS A 338 39.24 29.07 -6.52
N LEU A 339 39.26 29.25 -5.19
CA LEU A 339 39.93 30.42 -4.62
C LEU A 339 41.44 30.16 -4.70
N HIS A 340 42.10 30.80 -5.65
CA HIS A 340 43.53 31.01 -5.59
C HIS A 340 43.81 31.95 -4.43
N ILE A 341 44.41 31.45 -3.37
CA ILE A 341 45.08 32.28 -2.36
C ILE A 341 46.51 32.50 -2.88
N ALA A 342 46.72 33.67 -3.44
CA ALA A 342 48.09 34.17 -3.73
C ALA A 342 48.72 34.61 -2.40
N GLY A 343 49.87 34.05 -2.11
CA GLY A 343 50.68 34.46 -0.97
C GLY A 343 51.36 35.83 -1.18
N GLY A 344 51.54 36.55 -0.14
CA GLY A 344 52.33 37.80 -0.10
C GLY A 344 52.70 38.08 1.35
N GLY A 345 53.97 37.76 1.67
CA GLY A 345 54.55 37.91 3.01
C GLY A 345 54.90 39.35 3.34
N ARG A 346 55.08 39.58 4.62
CA ARG A 346 56.18 40.29 5.32
C ARG A 346 55.74 40.62 6.76
N GLY A 347 56.48 40.09 7.74
CA GLY A 347 56.52 40.71 9.04
C GLY A 347 57.47 41.93 9.02
N PRO A 348 57.96 42.48 10.11
CA PRO A 348 57.76 42.17 11.54
C PRO A 348 57.61 43.44 12.44
N GLN A 349 57.61 43.24 13.76
CA GLN A 349 58.16 44.11 14.83
C GLN A 349 57.22 44.89 15.77
N HIS A 350 57.48 44.56 17.02
CA HIS A 350 57.64 45.36 18.24
C HIS A 350 56.41 45.88 19.03
N ALA A 351 56.36 45.32 20.24
CA ALA A 351 56.57 45.99 21.52
C ALA A 351 55.36 46.74 22.15
N GLN A 352 54.86 46.29 23.13
CA GLN A 352 54.82 46.61 24.58
C GLN A 352 53.74 45.80 25.25
#